data_f66a1a2d57947e200e2c678116d56546
#
_entry.id   f66a1a2d57947e200e2c678116d56546
#
_cell.length_a   1.000
_cell.length_b   1.000
_cell.length_c   1.000
_cell.angle_alpha   90.00
_cell.angle_beta   90.00
_cell.angle_gamma   90.00
#
_symmetry.space_group_name_H-M   'P 1'
#
loop_
_entity.id
_entity.type
_entity.pdbx_description
1 polymer ?
#
loop_
_entity_poly.entity_id
_entity_poly.type
_entity_poly.pdbx_seq_one_letter_code
_entity_poly.pdbx_strand_id
1 'polypeptide(L)'
;MNKKALLPLIGLFLLVTGIVLPGSAYAQISEGGTPTSFKYQNTLKSDLPTVQIPINFSVEDLKTVDRWQVSQGAPLKVGVLLPTDLTIDNAGSWNTLPDGKRVWRLQVQAKDAIALMLSFRDFYIPENGKLFIYSSDKTHLIGAFTHHTNPPTKEYATEFLPVTRSYSNMKQAYRKTNIPASQ
;
A
#
# COMPACT_ATOMS: atom_id res chain seq x y z
N MET A 1 -26.80 -32.46 43.64
CA MET A 1 -25.85 -32.35 42.52
C MET A 1 -24.53 -32.97 42.96
N ASN A 2 -24.08 -34.03 42.29
CA ASN A 2 -23.01 -34.89 42.77
C ASN A 2 -21.66 -34.21 42.52
N LYS A 3 -20.96 -33.76 43.57
CA LYS A 3 -19.67 -33.04 43.46
C LYS A 3 -18.61 -33.81 42.68
N LYS A 4 -18.71 -35.15 42.59
CA LYS A 4 -17.81 -36.03 41.84
C LYS A 4 -17.97 -35.95 40.30
N ALA A 5 -19.12 -35.50 39.81
CA ALA A 5 -19.38 -35.32 38.37
C ALA A 5 -19.02 -33.92 37.87
N LEU A 6 -18.89 -32.94 38.77
CA LEU A 6 -18.58 -31.55 38.38
C LEU A 6 -17.12 -31.35 38.01
N LEU A 7 -16.18 -32.06 38.66
CA LEU A 7 -14.73 -31.94 38.38
C LEU A 7 -14.35 -32.33 36.95
N PRO A 8 -14.79 -33.47 36.36
CA PRO A 8 -14.45 -33.79 34.98
C PRO A 8 -15.12 -32.85 33.98
N LEU A 9 -16.29 -32.29 34.30
CA LEU A 9 -16.96 -31.33 33.39
C LEU A 9 -16.23 -29.99 33.34
N ILE A 10 -15.68 -29.50 34.47
CA ILE A 10 -14.85 -28.30 34.51
C ILE A 10 -13.53 -28.53 33.77
N GLY A 11 -12.89 -29.71 33.95
CA GLY A 11 -11.67 -30.07 33.24
C GLY A 11 -11.86 -30.13 31.73
N LEU A 12 -13.00 -30.64 31.25
CA LEU A 12 -13.33 -30.70 29.83
C LEU A 12 -13.59 -29.28 29.27
N PHE A 13 -14.25 -28.40 30.01
CA PHE A 13 -14.51 -27.02 29.60
C PHE A 13 -13.19 -26.20 29.50
N LEU A 14 -12.25 -26.38 30.43
CA LEU A 14 -10.92 -25.75 30.39
C LEU A 14 -10.05 -26.30 29.25
N LEU A 15 -10.20 -27.57 28.89
CA LEU A 15 -9.46 -28.17 27.77
C LEU A 15 -9.96 -27.62 26.41
N VAL A 16 -11.26 -27.41 26.25
CA VAL A 16 -11.84 -26.86 25.01
C VAL A 16 -11.53 -25.37 24.84
N THR A 17 -11.48 -24.58 25.91
CA THR A 17 -11.11 -23.17 25.83
C THR A 17 -9.62 -22.95 25.57
N GLY A 18 -8.75 -23.91 25.88
CA GLY A 18 -7.30 -23.82 25.61
C GLY A 18 -6.89 -24.08 24.15
N ILE A 19 -7.81 -24.54 23.28
CA ILE A 19 -7.50 -24.90 21.89
C ILE A 19 -7.80 -23.73 20.90
N VAL A 20 -8.43 -22.66 21.35
CA VAL A 20 -8.56 -21.44 20.54
C VAL A 20 -7.22 -20.69 20.57
N LEU A 21 -6.23 -21.20 19.83
CA LEU A 21 -5.04 -20.44 19.50
C LEU A 21 -5.49 -19.20 18.72
N PRO A 22 -5.19 -17.99 19.17
CA PRO A 22 -5.42 -16.83 18.34
C PRO A 22 -4.54 -16.98 17.11
N GLY A 23 -5.15 -17.34 15.97
CA GLY A 23 -4.49 -17.24 14.69
C GLY A 23 -4.00 -15.80 14.54
N SER A 24 -2.73 -15.61 14.21
CA SER A 24 -2.19 -14.27 13.94
C SER A 24 -2.96 -13.71 12.74
N ALA A 25 -3.94 -12.86 13.01
CA ALA A 25 -4.57 -12.08 11.95
C ALA A 25 -3.55 -11.06 11.48
N TYR A 26 -2.96 -11.31 10.32
CA TYR A 26 -2.14 -10.31 9.62
C TYR A 26 -3.09 -9.23 9.06
N ALA A 27 -3.43 -8.25 9.89
CA ALA A 27 -4.04 -7.03 9.38
C ALA A 27 -2.97 -6.22 8.63
N GLN A 28 -3.38 -5.44 7.64
CA GLN A 28 -2.48 -4.48 6.99
C GLN A 28 -1.96 -3.50 8.05
N ILE A 29 -0.72 -3.69 8.49
CA ILE A 29 -0.14 -2.88 9.55
C ILE A 29 0.41 -1.61 8.91
N SER A 30 -0.23 -0.48 9.21
CA SER A 30 0.29 0.86 8.93
C SER A 30 0.76 1.48 10.25
N GLU A 31 2.01 1.87 10.33
CA GLU A 31 2.57 2.49 11.54
C GLU A 31 2.25 3.99 11.63
N GLY A 32 1.60 4.56 10.62
CA GLY A 32 1.28 5.97 10.56
C GLY A 32 2.51 6.89 10.48
N GLY A 33 2.33 8.14 10.83
CA GLY A 33 3.40 9.14 10.85
C GLY A 33 3.40 10.05 9.62
N THR A 34 4.42 10.91 9.52
CA THR A 34 4.54 11.92 8.47
C THR A 34 5.66 11.57 7.51
N PRO A 35 5.40 11.57 6.19
CA PRO A 35 6.43 11.36 5.18
C PRO A 35 7.59 12.36 5.35
N THR A 36 8.81 11.85 5.29
CA THR A 36 10.02 12.68 5.39
C THR A 36 10.06 13.78 4.33
N SER A 37 9.52 13.50 3.13
CA SER A 37 9.39 14.48 2.04
C SER A 37 8.55 15.71 2.42
N PHE A 38 7.64 15.62 3.40
CA PHE A 38 6.86 16.76 3.84
C PHE A 38 7.68 17.74 4.68
N LYS A 39 8.65 17.22 5.45
CA LYS A 39 9.57 18.05 6.24
C LYS A 39 10.59 18.80 5.38
N TYR A 40 11.05 18.17 4.31
CA TYR A 40 12.14 18.66 3.47
C TYR A 40 11.66 19.18 2.10
N GLN A 41 10.44 19.71 2.01
CA GLN A 41 9.86 20.18 0.74
C GLN A 41 10.74 21.19 0.00
N ASN A 42 11.37 22.11 0.73
CA ASN A 42 12.25 23.15 0.16
C ASN A 42 13.63 22.63 -0.25
N THR A 43 14.03 21.48 0.26
CA THR A 43 15.34 20.86 -0.04
C THR A 43 15.24 19.85 -1.17
N LEU A 44 14.07 19.21 -1.30
CA LEU A 44 13.82 18.24 -2.33
C LEU A 44 13.56 18.94 -3.67
N LYS A 45 14.15 18.43 -4.74
CA LYS A 45 13.90 18.94 -6.10
C LYS A 45 12.38 19.06 -6.33
N SER A 46 11.97 20.22 -6.82
CA SER A 46 10.57 20.51 -7.18
C SER A 46 10.09 19.59 -8.31
N ASP A 47 11.01 19.23 -9.19
CA ASP A 47 10.76 18.39 -10.34
C ASP A 47 10.66 16.91 -9.91
N LEU A 48 9.43 16.43 -9.80
CA LEU A 48 9.13 15.08 -9.40
C LEU A 48 8.90 14.23 -10.65
N PRO A 49 9.67 13.16 -10.85
CA PRO A 49 9.44 12.25 -11.96
C PRO A 49 8.00 11.74 -11.94
N THR A 50 7.30 11.95 -13.05
CA THR A 50 5.89 11.62 -13.21
C THR A 50 5.73 10.59 -14.30
N VAL A 51 5.04 9.50 -13.97
CA VAL A 51 4.63 8.47 -14.92
C VAL A 51 3.14 8.62 -15.20
N GLN A 52 2.81 8.87 -16.47
CA GLN A 52 1.44 8.85 -16.96
C GLN A 52 1.06 7.42 -17.34
N ILE A 53 0.05 6.86 -16.70
CA ILE A 53 -0.46 5.54 -17.07
C ILE A 53 -1.41 5.72 -18.25
N PRO A 54 -1.13 5.10 -19.41
CA PRO A 54 -1.99 5.21 -20.57
C PRO A 54 -3.35 4.55 -20.30
N ILE A 55 -4.43 5.24 -20.67
CA ILE A 55 -5.80 4.74 -20.58
C ILE A 55 -6.35 4.70 -22.01
N ASN A 56 -6.67 3.50 -22.50
CA ASN A 56 -7.14 3.26 -23.86
C ASN A 56 -8.67 2.99 -23.90
N PHE A 57 -9.41 3.48 -22.93
CA PHE A 57 -10.86 3.33 -22.84
C PHE A 57 -11.49 4.60 -22.26
N SER A 58 -12.77 4.83 -22.55
CA SER A 58 -13.54 5.85 -21.88
C SER A 58 -14.27 5.30 -20.65
N VAL A 59 -14.52 6.15 -19.67
CA VAL A 59 -15.31 5.79 -18.48
C VAL A 59 -16.73 5.39 -18.88
N GLU A 60 -17.28 5.99 -19.93
CA GLU A 60 -18.64 5.71 -20.40
C GLU A 60 -18.74 4.33 -21.07
N ASP A 61 -17.72 3.95 -21.82
CA ASP A 61 -17.65 2.60 -22.39
C ASP A 61 -17.58 1.54 -21.29
N LEU A 62 -16.77 1.77 -20.27
CA LEU A 62 -16.69 0.88 -19.11
C LEU A 62 -18.04 0.73 -18.41
N LYS A 63 -18.74 1.83 -18.12
CA LYS A 63 -20.06 1.80 -17.49
C LYS A 63 -21.08 1.03 -18.34
N THR A 64 -20.97 1.13 -19.65
CA THR A 64 -21.87 0.41 -20.56
C THR A 64 -21.61 -1.09 -20.52
N VAL A 65 -20.34 -1.50 -20.59
CA VAL A 65 -19.94 -2.90 -20.47
C VAL A 65 -20.32 -3.46 -19.10
N ASP A 66 -20.08 -2.71 -18.01
CA ASP A 66 -20.41 -3.14 -16.66
C ASP A 66 -21.92 -3.35 -16.48
N ARG A 67 -22.75 -2.43 -16.95
CA ARG A 67 -24.22 -2.58 -16.91
C ARG A 67 -24.68 -3.84 -17.63
N TRP A 68 -24.12 -4.10 -18.80
CA TRP A 68 -24.42 -5.32 -19.54
C TRP A 68 -23.99 -6.58 -18.78
N GLN A 69 -22.76 -6.63 -18.27
CA GLN A 69 -22.26 -7.78 -17.52
C GLN A 69 -23.05 -8.05 -16.24
N VAL A 70 -23.40 -6.99 -15.50
CA VAL A 70 -24.26 -7.12 -14.31
C VAL A 70 -25.64 -7.66 -14.66
N SER A 71 -26.23 -7.24 -15.80
CA SER A 71 -27.51 -7.78 -16.28
C SER A 71 -27.43 -9.27 -16.63
N GLN A 72 -26.24 -9.80 -16.90
CA GLN A 72 -25.98 -11.24 -17.11
C GLN A 72 -25.58 -11.97 -15.81
N GLY A 73 -25.70 -11.33 -14.66
CA GLY A 73 -25.37 -11.91 -13.36
C GLY A 73 -23.90 -11.85 -12.97
N ALA A 74 -23.06 -11.11 -13.71
CA ALA A 74 -21.66 -10.91 -13.34
C ALA A 74 -21.53 -9.96 -12.12
N PRO A 75 -20.53 -10.15 -11.24
CA PRO A 75 -20.25 -9.24 -10.16
C PRO A 75 -19.92 -7.83 -10.68
N LEU A 76 -20.29 -6.81 -9.90
CA LEU A 76 -19.91 -5.43 -10.19
C LEU A 76 -18.38 -5.28 -10.12
N LYS A 77 -17.78 -4.70 -11.16
CA LYS A 77 -16.36 -4.38 -11.16
C LYS A 77 -16.10 -3.10 -10.37
N VAL A 78 -15.11 -3.16 -9.51
CA VAL A 78 -14.69 -2.01 -8.68
C VAL A 78 -13.57 -1.19 -9.32
N GLY A 79 -12.97 -1.68 -10.40
CA GLY A 79 -11.88 -1.00 -11.09
C GLY A 79 -11.37 -1.74 -12.31
N VAL A 80 -10.40 -1.14 -12.98
CA VAL A 80 -9.69 -1.70 -14.14
C VAL A 80 -8.22 -1.84 -13.78
N LEU A 81 -7.66 -3.02 -14.04
CA LEU A 81 -6.24 -3.26 -13.87
C LEU A 81 -5.46 -2.61 -15.02
N LEU A 82 -4.50 -1.77 -14.68
CA LEU A 82 -3.58 -1.12 -15.61
C LEU A 82 -2.16 -1.66 -15.34
N PRO A 83 -1.71 -2.69 -16.09
CA PRO A 83 -0.40 -3.28 -15.86
C PRO A 83 0.72 -2.25 -16.08
N THR A 84 1.69 -2.23 -15.17
CA THR A 84 2.88 -1.39 -15.27
C THR A 84 4.09 -2.16 -14.78
N ASP A 85 5.26 -1.80 -15.29
CA ASP A 85 6.55 -2.32 -14.84
C ASP A 85 7.37 -1.18 -14.24
N LEU A 86 6.93 -0.68 -13.08
CA LEU A 86 7.56 0.42 -12.37
C LEU A 86 8.30 -0.11 -11.15
N THR A 87 9.59 0.18 -11.08
CA THR A 87 10.47 -0.21 -9.97
C THR A 87 11.21 1.01 -9.43
N ILE A 88 11.85 0.86 -8.28
CA ILE A 88 12.71 1.89 -7.71
C ILE A 88 13.98 2.14 -8.54
N ASP A 89 14.29 1.27 -9.50
CA ASP A 89 15.48 1.33 -10.34
C ASP A 89 15.18 1.95 -11.71
N ASN A 90 13.96 1.77 -12.25
CA ASN A 90 13.60 2.27 -13.58
C ASN A 90 12.70 3.52 -13.57
N ALA A 91 12.16 3.89 -12.41
CA ALA A 91 11.25 5.04 -12.29
C ALA A 91 11.52 5.84 -11.01
N GLY A 92 11.05 7.10 -11.00
CA GLY A 92 11.24 7.98 -9.85
C GLY A 92 12.63 8.57 -9.71
N SER A 93 12.89 9.19 -8.57
CA SER A 93 14.19 9.79 -8.28
C SER A 93 14.59 9.61 -6.81
N TRP A 94 15.88 9.36 -6.60
CA TRP A 94 16.49 9.34 -5.29
C TRP A 94 17.07 10.71 -4.93
N ASN A 95 16.83 11.17 -3.72
CA ASN A 95 17.44 12.36 -3.15
C ASN A 95 18.07 12.00 -1.80
N THR A 96 19.27 12.56 -1.54
CA THR A 96 19.91 12.50 -0.23
C THR A 96 19.53 13.73 0.57
N LEU A 97 19.08 13.54 1.78
CA LEU A 97 18.70 14.60 2.70
C LEU A 97 19.92 15.11 3.50
N PRO A 98 19.84 16.30 4.13
CA PRO A 98 20.91 16.82 4.97
C PRO A 98 21.32 15.93 6.14
N ASP A 99 20.40 15.08 6.62
CA ASP A 99 20.66 14.09 7.69
C ASP A 99 21.23 12.76 7.16
N GLY A 100 21.65 12.69 5.89
CA GLY A 100 22.21 11.51 5.24
C GLY A 100 21.19 10.45 4.82
N LYS A 101 19.92 10.64 5.10
CA LYS A 101 18.86 9.72 4.68
C LYS A 101 18.58 9.85 3.19
N ARG A 102 18.18 8.77 2.56
CA ARG A 102 17.78 8.76 1.15
C ARG A 102 16.27 8.65 1.02
N VAL A 103 15.69 9.45 0.14
CA VAL A 103 14.27 9.44 -0.19
C VAL A 103 14.10 9.21 -1.69
N TRP A 104 13.38 8.16 -2.04
CA TRP A 104 12.92 7.93 -3.40
C TRP A 104 11.51 8.49 -3.57
N ARG A 105 11.24 9.13 -4.70
CA ARG A 105 9.93 9.68 -5.00
C ARG A 105 9.54 9.40 -6.44
N LEU A 106 8.29 9.00 -6.62
CA LEU A 106 7.65 8.82 -7.91
C LEU A 106 6.24 9.40 -7.84
N GLN A 107 5.81 10.05 -8.89
CA GLN A 107 4.44 10.45 -9.12
C GLN A 107 3.83 9.56 -10.19
N VAL A 108 2.68 8.96 -9.89
CA VAL A 108 1.90 8.18 -10.85
C VAL A 108 0.60 8.91 -11.13
N GLN A 109 0.26 9.04 -12.40
CA GLN A 109 -0.97 9.70 -12.84
C GLN A 109 -1.75 8.77 -13.77
N ALA A 110 -3.07 8.71 -13.57
CA ALA A 110 -4.00 8.09 -14.50
C ALA A 110 -5.11 9.09 -14.81
N LYS A 111 -5.26 9.43 -16.08
CA LYS A 111 -6.25 10.43 -16.50
C LYS A 111 -7.66 9.97 -16.13
N ASP A 112 -8.47 10.88 -15.60
CA ASP A 112 -9.88 10.66 -15.25
C ASP A 112 -10.13 9.56 -14.19
N ALA A 113 -9.08 9.04 -13.53
CA ALA A 113 -9.25 8.14 -12.41
C ALA A 113 -9.90 8.83 -11.21
N ILE A 114 -10.83 8.16 -10.56
CA ILE A 114 -11.49 8.63 -9.33
C ILE A 114 -10.66 8.25 -8.11
N ALA A 115 -10.07 7.05 -8.15
CA ALA A 115 -9.17 6.52 -7.13
C ALA A 115 -8.14 5.60 -7.77
N LEU A 116 -7.02 5.42 -7.10
CA LEU A 116 -6.00 4.46 -7.48
C LEU A 116 -5.72 3.49 -6.33
N MET A 117 -5.55 2.23 -6.69
CA MET A 117 -5.03 1.18 -5.82
C MET A 117 -3.73 0.68 -6.44
N LEU A 118 -2.69 0.50 -5.64
CA LEU A 118 -1.44 -0.08 -6.12
C LEU A 118 -1.37 -1.55 -5.75
N SER A 119 -1.03 -2.36 -6.73
CA SER A 119 -0.67 -3.76 -6.52
C SER A 119 0.82 -3.94 -6.81
N PHE A 120 1.53 -4.49 -5.85
CA PHE A 120 2.96 -4.73 -5.93
C PHE A 120 3.25 -6.22 -6.05
N ARG A 121 4.23 -6.55 -6.89
CA ARG A 121 4.94 -7.84 -6.93
C ARG A 121 6.33 -7.64 -6.35
N ASP A 122 6.89 -8.67 -5.77
CA ASP A 122 8.20 -8.63 -5.10
C ASP A 122 8.31 -7.52 -4.03
N PHE A 123 7.18 -7.26 -3.35
CA PHE A 123 7.11 -6.25 -2.32
C PHE A 123 8.04 -6.58 -1.16
N TYR A 124 8.99 -5.68 -0.91
CA TYR A 124 9.93 -5.80 0.18
C TYR A 124 10.37 -4.44 0.70
N ILE A 125 10.20 -4.21 1.98
CA ILE A 125 10.69 -3.04 2.70
C ILE A 125 11.75 -3.51 3.69
N PRO A 126 12.99 -2.99 3.62
CA PRO A 126 14.04 -3.33 4.57
C PRO A 126 13.75 -2.76 5.97
N GLU A 127 14.40 -3.28 7.02
CA GLU A 127 14.15 -2.93 8.44
C GLU A 127 14.10 -1.42 8.73
N ASN A 128 14.90 -0.63 8.06
CA ASN A 128 14.92 0.83 8.24
C ASN A 128 14.18 1.58 7.14
N GLY A 129 13.44 0.87 6.27
CA GLY A 129 12.66 1.42 5.18
C GLY A 129 11.26 1.83 5.63
N LYS A 130 10.71 2.85 4.97
CA LYS A 130 9.31 3.26 5.12
C LYS A 130 8.73 3.62 3.76
N LEU A 131 7.56 3.08 3.45
CA LEU A 131 6.79 3.46 2.27
C LEU A 131 5.57 4.27 2.71
N PHE A 132 5.38 5.40 2.05
CA PHE A 132 4.16 6.21 2.16
C PHE A 132 3.58 6.41 0.77
N ILE A 133 2.27 6.36 0.67
CA ILE A 133 1.52 6.64 -0.55
C ILE A 133 0.50 7.72 -0.21
N TYR A 134 0.42 8.77 -1.00
CA TYR A 134 -0.47 9.89 -0.70
C TYR A 134 -0.94 10.62 -1.95
N SER A 135 -2.09 11.27 -1.83
CA SER A 135 -2.64 12.14 -2.87
C SER A 135 -1.78 13.39 -3.09
N SER A 136 -1.86 14.00 -4.26
CA SER A 136 -1.05 15.20 -4.59
C SER A 136 -1.32 16.38 -3.68
N ASP A 137 -2.55 16.54 -3.24
CA ASP A 137 -2.99 17.56 -2.29
C ASP A 137 -2.67 17.20 -0.84
N LYS A 138 -2.11 15.99 -0.60
CA LYS A 138 -1.74 15.47 0.71
C LYS A 138 -2.90 15.27 1.69
N THR A 139 -4.14 15.27 1.21
CA THR A 139 -5.33 15.06 2.04
C THR A 139 -5.53 13.61 2.42
N HIS A 140 -5.05 12.69 1.57
CA HIS A 140 -5.10 11.25 1.80
C HIS A 140 -3.68 10.68 1.84
N LEU A 141 -3.38 9.99 2.91
CA LEU A 141 -2.08 9.39 3.19
C LEU A 141 -2.26 8.00 3.78
N ILE A 142 -1.58 7.00 3.22
CA ILE A 142 -1.46 5.65 3.76
C ILE A 142 -0.01 5.28 3.98
N GLY A 143 0.25 4.42 4.97
CA GLY A 143 1.58 4.10 5.48
C GLY A 143 1.81 4.81 6.82
N ALA A 144 2.95 4.77 7.42
CA ALA A 144 4.17 4.07 6.93
C ALA A 144 3.96 2.56 6.85
N PHE A 145 4.22 2.00 5.70
CA PHE A 145 4.46 0.57 5.58
C PHE A 145 5.94 0.33 5.89
N THR A 146 6.25 -0.72 6.64
CA THR A 146 7.60 -1.03 7.11
C THR A 146 7.94 -2.50 6.82
N HIS A 147 9.07 -2.99 7.30
CA HIS A 147 9.41 -4.40 7.17
C HIS A 147 8.38 -5.33 7.81
N HIS A 148 7.61 -4.87 8.82
CA HIS A 148 6.52 -5.63 9.42
C HIS A 148 5.32 -5.84 8.47
N THR A 149 5.23 -5.03 7.42
CA THR A 149 4.18 -5.14 6.39
C THR A 149 4.54 -6.17 5.31
N ASN A 150 5.81 -6.64 5.24
CA ASN A 150 6.24 -7.56 4.21
C ASN A 150 5.47 -8.89 4.25
N PRO A 151 4.64 -9.20 3.25
CA PRO A 151 3.93 -10.48 3.22
C PRO A 151 4.86 -11.61 2.77
N PRO A 152 4.66 -12.85 3.25
CA PRO A 152 5.43 -14.03 2.81
C PRO A 152 5.32 -14.26 1.29
N THR A 153 4.20 -13.92 0.68
CA THR A 153 3.94 -14.05 -0.75
C THR A 153 4.69 -13.05 -1.61
N LYS A 154 5.21 -11.97 -1.00
CA LYS A 154 5.78 -10.79 -1.68
C LYS A 154 4.78 -10.05 -2.59
N GLU A 155 3.50 -10.36 -2.50
CA GLU A 155 2.44 -9.63 -3.18
C GLU A 155 1.72 -8.75 -2.18
N TYR A 156 1.55 -7.50 -2.51
CA TYR A 156 0.90 -6.52 -1.64
C TYR A 156 0.01 -5.59 -2.45
N ALA A 157 -1.21 -5.36 -1.97
CA ALA A 157 -2.12 -4.37 -2.54
C ALA A 157 -2.51 -3.34 -1.48
N THR A 158 -2.59 -2.09 -1.90
CA THR A 158 -3.06 -1.00 -1.03
C THR A 158 -4.57 -0.91 -1.02
N GLU A 159 -5.11 -0.11 -0.13
CA GLU A 159 -6.46 0.39 -0.26
C GLU A 159 -6.58 1.39 -1.42
N PHE A 160 -7.80 1.76 -1.78
CA PHE A 160 -8.05 2.81 -2.76
C PHE A 160 -7.73 4.18 -2.17
N LEU A 161 -6.85 4.91 -2.84
CA LEU A 161 -6.63 6.32 -2.55
C LEU A 161 -7.47 7.16 -3.50
N PRO A 162 -8.36 8.00 -2.99
CA PRO A 162 -9.06 8.98 -3.80
C PRO A 162 -8.08 9.91 -4.52
N VAL A 163 -8.45 10.24 -5.75
CA VAL A 163 -7.66 11.15 -6.57
C VAL A 163 -8.39 12.46 -6.69
N THR A 164 -7.76 13.54 -6.27
CA THR A 164 -8.32 14.88 -6.47
C THR A 164 -8.34 15.21 -7.96
N ARG A 165 -9.44 15.73 -8.48
CA ARG A 165 -9.71 15.91 -9.92
C ARG A 165 -8.66 16.71 -10.72
N SER A 166 -7.67 17.30 -10.07
CA SER A 166 -6.64 18.07 -10.77
C SER A 166 -5.45 17.24 -11.23
N TYR A 167 -5.07 16.14 -10.56
CA TYR A 167 -3.97 15.23 -10.96
C TYR A 167 -3.77 14.15 -9.89
N SER A 168 -3.85 12.90 -10.28
CA SER A 168 -3.62 11.77 -9.39
C SER A 168 -2.13 11.52 -9.21
N ASN A 169 -1.64 11.80 -8.05
CA ASN A 169 -0.23 11.65 -7.72
C ASN A 169 -0.03 10.72 -6.54
N MET A 170 0.77 9.69 -6.70
CA MET A 170 1.22 8.83 -5.62
C MET A 170 2.71 8.99 -5.39
N LYS A 171 3.13 9.11 -4.17
CA LYS A 171 4.51 9.43 -3.82
C LYS A 171 5.02 8.58 -2.66
N GLN A 172 6.19 8.03 -2.82
CA GLN A 172 7.28 7.83 -1.85
C GLN A 172 7.53 6.42 -1.28
N ALA A 173 8.74 5.94 -1.53
CA ALA A 173 9.44 4.96 -0.71
C ALA A 173 10.65 5.61 -0.01
N TYR A 174 10.88 5.27 1.26
CA TYR A 174 12.03 5.68 2.05
C TYR A 174 12.92 4.47 2.34
N ARG A 175 14.20 4.56 2.03
CA ARG A 175 15.19 3.53 2.35
C ARG A 175 16.40 4.16 3.04
N LYS A 176 16.71 3.71 4.25
CA LYS A 176 18.03 3.95 4.86
C LYS A 176 18.96 2.85 4.34
N THR A 177 19.81 3.15 3.39
CA THR A 177 20.87 2.24 2.98
C THR A 177 22.11 2.50 3.84
N ASN A 178 22.48 1.54 4.67
CA ASN A 178 23.86 1.45 5.14
C ASN A 178 24.69 0.99 3.94
N ILE A 179 25.18 1.93 3.14
CA ILE A 179 26.29 1.63 2.22
C ILE A 179 27.53 1.75 3.09
N PRO A 180 28.32 0.68 3.27
CA PRO A 180 29.64 0.84 3.87
C PRO A 180 30.40 1.84 3.00
N ALA A 181 31.03 2.83 3.64
CA ALA A 181 31.94 3.73 2.96
C ALA A 181 33.00 2.84 2.29
N SER A 182 33.03 2.86 0.96
CA SER A 182 34.12 2.26 0.21
C SER A 182 35.40 2.98 0.61
N GLN A 183 36.35 2.20 1.14
CA GLN A 183 37.70 2.60 1.33
C GLN A 183 38.35 3.02 0.00
#